data_3128790d4ee81ea8d21e0a0950f097c7
#
_entry.id   3128790d4ee81ea8d21e0a0950f097c7
#
_cell.length_a   1.000
_cell.length_b   1.000
_cell.length_c   1.000
_cell.angle_alpha   90.00
_cell.angle_beta   90.00
_cell.angle_gamma   90.00
#
_symmetry.space_group_name_H-M   'P 1'
#
loop_
_entity.id
_entity.type
_entity.pdbx_description
1 polymer ?
#
loop_
_entity_poly.entity_id
_entity_poly.type
_entity_poly.pdbx_seq_one_letter_code
_entity_poly.pdbx_strand_id
1 'polypeptide(L)'
;MDKDKASQVFGQALQRVQEELANQILDLREQGLTKQEILLVLESLDMEDIILNQLGLSADIDRLMLTYESVLSGMQMTGDVTEEVLTSLVRMDRTTLIRNAGMSAEKVRNVVTQGILGNASNSDIVQSIIKGSGGVLRADQAETLANTALNQFERNVTMEMAENDPVDAKYVYIGALDDKTRPICLAMIEAGALTRDEIEAQFGGTFETGGGFNCRHRWSRQTSQSDKLNNPSGAKSIIAGKNNWSTPLTPKEQLNV
;
A
#
# COMPACT_ATOMS: atom_id res chain seq x y z
N MET A 1 -3.56 15.81 -3.51
CA MET A 1 -3.00 15.45 -2.17
C MET A 1 -1.77 14.60 -2.42
N ASP A 2 -0.69 14.77 -1.65
CA ASP A 2 0.48 13.91 -1.74
C ASP A 2 0.10 12.45 -1.40
N LYS A 3 0.70 11.47 -2.10
CA LYS A 3 0.33 10.05 -1.97
C LYS A 3 0.57 9.49 -0.57
N ASP A 4 1.68 9.89 0.08
CA ASP A 4 1.98 9.41 1.44
C ASP A 4 0.92 9.91 2.42
N LYS A 5 0.51 11.18 2.29
CA LYS A 5 -0.57 11.75 3.10
C LYS A 5 -1.93 11.11 2.81
N ALA A 6 -2.22 10.79 1.55
CA ALA A 6 -3.46 10.11 1.17
C ALA A 6 -3.54 8.72 1.82
N SER A 7 -2.46 7.97 1.77
CA SER A 7 -2.36 6.65 2.38
C SER A 7 -2.46 6.69 3.90
N GLN A 8 -1.84 7.69 4.54
CA GLN A 8 -1.96 7.91 5.97
C GLN A 8 -3.41 8.21 6.38
N VAL A 9 -4.10 9.10 5.63
CA VAL A 9 -5.51 9.42 5.88
C VAL A 9 -6.38 8.17 5.75
N PHE A 10 -6.16 7.34 4.72
CA PHE A 10 -6.87 6.06 4.57
C PHE A 10 -6.60 5.11 5.75
N GLY A 11 -5.35 4.98 6.20
CA GLY A 11 -5.00 4.14 7.36
C GLY A 11 -5.74 4.57 8.63
N GLN A 12 -5.80 5.87 8.89
CA GLN A 12 -6.54 6.44 10.03
C GLN A 12 -8.05 6.26 9.88
N ALA A 13 -8.58 6.40 8.67
CA ALA A 13 -10.01 6.19 8.40
C ALA A 13 -10.40 4.72 8.65
N LEU A 14 -9.62 3.77 8.17
CA LEU A 14 -9.89 2.35 8.42
C LEU A 14 -9.87 2.03 9.91
N GLN A 15 -8.88 2.50 10.65
CA GLN A 15 -8.83 2.30 12.11
C GLN A 15 -10.06 2.89 12.81
N ARG A 16 -10.43 4.13 12.49
CA ARG A 16 -11.61 4.79 13.04
C ARG A 16 -12.88 3.96 12.85
N VAL A 17 -13.15 3.48 11.62
CA VAL A 17 -14.37 2.70 11.34
C VAL A 17 -14.34 1.33 12.04
N GLN A 18 -13.18 0.74 12.23
CA GLN A 18 -13.04 -0.52 12.99
C GLN A 18 -13.34 -0.33 14.48
N GLU A 19 -12.84 0.75 15.07
CA GLU A 19 -13.14 1.13 16.47
C GLU A 19 -14.62 1.43 16.63
N GLU A 20 -15.22 2.19 15.71
CA GLU A 20 -16.64 2.51 15.72
C GLU A 20 -17.51 1.25 15.58
N LEU A 21 -17.16 0.34 14.65
CA LEU A 21 -17.83 -0.95 14.52
C LEU A 21 -17.79 -1.75 15.83
N ALA A 22 -16.62 -1.80 16.48
CA ALA A 22 -16.49 -2.50 17.75
C ALA A 22 -17.35 -1.86 18.84
N ASN A 23 -17.36 -0.53 18.94
CA ASN A 23 -18.18 0.18 19.92
C ASN A 23 -19.68 -0.08 19.70
N GLN A 24 -20.17 -0.01 18.46
CA GLN A 24 -21.58 -0.31 18.15
C GLN A 24 -21.99 -1.72 18.57
N ILE A 25 -21.10 -2.70 18.40
CA ILE A 25 -21.37 -4.07 18.87
C ILE A 25 -21.37 -4.12 20.42
N LEU A 26 -20.44 -3.44 21.05
CA LEU A 26 -20.30 -3.44 22.51
C LEU A 26 -21.43 -2.67 23.20
N ASP A 27 -22.03 -1.69 22.53
CA ASP A 27 -23.23 -0.98 23.01
C ASP A 27 -24.42 -1.93 23.20
N LEU A 28 -24.52 -3.01 22.42
CA LEU A 28 -25.55 -4.03 22.66
C LEU A 28 -25.41 -4.68 24.04
N ARG A 29 -24.19 -4.81 24.54
CA ARG A 29 -23.91 -5.32 25.90
C ARG A 29 -24.35 -4.31 26.96
N GLU A 30 -24.16 -3.02 26.73
CA GLU A 30 -24.58 -1.95 27.64
C GLU A 30 -26.10 -1.79 27.66
N GLN A 31 -26.77 -2.12 26.55
CA GLN A 31 -28.24 -2.19 26.46
C GLN A 31 -28.81 -3.41 27.18
N GLY A 32 -27.97 -4.27 27.76
CA GLY A 32 -28.40 -5.38 28.58
C GLY A 32 -28.67 -6.68 27.81
N LEU A 33 -28.28 -6.77 26.53
CA LEU A 33 -28.36 -8.02 25.77
C LEU A 33 -27.44 -9.08 26.38
N THR A 34 -27.95 -10.30 26.45
CA THR A 34 -27.16 -11.46 26.87
C THR A 34 -26.08 -11.78 25.81
N LYS A 35 -25.04 -12.47 26.24
CA LYS A 35 -23.99 -12.92 25.30
C LYS A 35 -24.55 -13.69 24.11
N GLN A 36 -25.54 -14.54 24.33
CA GLN A 36 -26.15 -15.34 23.28
C GLN A 36 -26.87 -14.46 22.26
N GLU A 37 -27.63 -13.46 22.73
CA GLU A 37 -28.31 -12.52 21.86
C GLU A 37 -27.32 -11.68 21.04
N ILE A 38 -26.22 -11.21 21.65
CA ILE A 38 -25.18 -10.48 20.93
C ILE A 38 -24.52 -11.35 19.85
N LEU A 39 -24.24 -12.62 20.15
CA LEU A 39 -23.65 -13.54 19.17
C LEU A 39 -24.57 -13.80 17.98
N LEU A 40 -25.88 -13.93 18.21
CA LEU A 40 -26.87 -14.06 17.13
C LEU A 40 -26.94 -12.79 16.26
N VAL A 41 -26.88 -11.62 16.86
CA VAL A 41 -26.79 -10.35 16.10
C VAL A 41 -25.53 -10.34 15.26
N LEU A 42 -24.37 -10.63 15.85
CA LEU A 42 -23.08 -10.65 15.14
C LEU A 42 -23.06 -11.60 13.95
N GLU A 43 -23.71 -12.77 14.07
CA GLU A 43 -23.80 -13.74 12.97
C GLU A 43 -24.59 -13.21 11.77
N SER A 44 -25.58 -12.36 12.02
CA SER A 44 -26.47 -11.79 11.00
C SER A 44 -25.91 -10.53 10.32
N LEU A 45 -24.85 -9.90 10.85
CA LEU A 45 -24.31 -8.65 10.32
C LEU A 45 -23.49 -8.85 9.05
N ASP A 46 -23.73 -8.04 8.04
CA ASP A 46 -22.83 -7.87 6.89
C ASP A 46 -21.74 -6.86 7.27
N MET A 47 -20.60 -7.38 7.70
CA MET A 47 -19.49 -6.58 8.22
C MET A 47 -18.88 -5.69 7.13
N GLU A 48 -18.88 -6.13 5.89
CA GLU A 48 -18.38 -5.35 4.76
C GLU A 48 -19.30 -4.17 4.47
N ASP A 49 -20.61 -4.39 4.39
CA ASP A 49 -21.59 -3.33 4.18
C ASP A 49 -21.52 -2.28 5.30
N ILE A 50 -21.41 -2.72 6.54
CA ILE A 50 -21.35 -1.80 7.68
C ILE A 50 -20.16 -0.87 7.56
N ILE A 51 -18.94 -1.37 7.36
CA ILE A 51 -17.76 -0.49 7.33
C ILE A 51 -17.68 0.36 6.06
N LEU A 52 -18.11 -0.18 4.94
CA LEU A 52 -18.04 0.54 3.66
C LEU A 52 -19.14 1.62 3.55
N ASN A 53 -20.37 1.24 3.82
CA ASN A 53 -21.53 2.08 3.53
C ASN A 53 -22.05 2.81 4.77
N GLN A 54 -22.27 2.10 5.88
CA GLN A 54 -22.86 2.71 7.07
C GLN A 54 -21.86 3.57 7.85
N LEU A 55 -20.59 3.14 7.96
CA LEU A 55 -19.50 3.90 8.58
C LEU A 55 -18.69 4.76 7.61
N GLY A 56 -19.01 4.68 6.31
CA GLY A 56 -18.58 5.63 5.29
C GLY A 56 -17.13 5.44 4.77
N LEU A 57 -16.51 4.28 4.99
CA LEU A 57 -15.15 4.01 4.49
C LEU A 57 -15.05 4.09 2.96
N SER A 58 -16.14 3.81 2.23
CA SER A 58 -16.18 3.95 0.77
C SER A 58 -15.77 5.36 0.33
N ALA A 59 -16.22 6.40 1.02
CA ALA A 59 -15.86 7.77 0.71
C ALA A 59 -14.36 8.06 0.93
N ASP A 60 -13.73 7.43 1.92
CA ASP A 60 -12.29 7.56 2.15
C ASP A 60 -11.48 6.79 1.10
N ILE A 61 -11.97 5.63 0.64
CA ILE A 61 -11.41 4.89 -0.50
C ILE A 61 -11.52 5.73 -1.78
N ASP A 62 -12.69 6.31 -2.06
CA ASP A 62 -12.88 7.13 -3.26
C ASP A 62 -11.98 8.38 -3.23
N ARG A 63 -11.77 8.98 -2.05
CA ARG A 63 -10.81 10.09 -1.87
C ARG A 63 -9.36 9.63 -2.13
N LEU A 64 -9.00 8.42 -1.73
CA LEU A 64 -7.70 7.85 -2.08
C LEU A 64 -7.59 7.64 -3.60
N MET A 65 -8.67 7.18 -4.28
CA MET A 65 -8.68 7.03 -5.74
C MET A 65 -8.43 8.34 -6.48
N LEU A 66 -8.87 9.49 -5.98
CA LEU A 66 -8.55 10.80 -6.58
C LEU A 66 -7.04 11.09 -6.60
N THR A 67 -6.27 10.44 -5.74
CA THR A 67 -4.80 10.59 -5.73
C THR A 67 -4.17 9.94 -6.96
N TYR A 68 -4.80 8.93 -7.55
CA TYR A 68 -4.34 8.29 -8.78
C TYR A 68 -4.30 9.27 -9.97
N GLU A 69 -5.28 10.16 -10.08
CA GLU A 69 -5.27 11.23 -11.08
C GLU A 69 -4.09 12.20 -10.86
N SER A 70 -3.80 12.53 -9.62
CA SER A 70 -2.65 13.37 -9.27
C SER A 70 -1.32 12.69 -9.59
N VAL A 71 -1.23 11.38 -9.37
CA VAL A 71 -0.07 10.55 -9.73
C VAL A 71 0.13 10.57 -11.24
N LEU A 72 -0.91 10.32 -12.03
CA LEU A 72 -0.86 10.35 -13.48
C LEU A 72 -0.43 11.70 -14.03
N SER A 73 -0.95 12.79 -13.47
CA SER A 73 -0.57 14.15 -13.90
C SER A 73 0.91 14.48 -13.63
N GLY A 74 1.53 13.81 -12.67
CA GLY A 74 2.96 13.91 -12.35
C GLY A 74 3.85 13.01 -13.21
N MET A 75 3.27 12.04 -13.92
CA MET A 75 4.00 11.16 -14.83
C MET A 75 4.06 11.79 -16.22
N GLN A 76 5.26 11.81 -16.83
CA GLN A 76 5.34 12.14 -18.26
C GLN A 76 4.80 10.95 -19.05
N MET A 77 3.55 11.07 -19.48
CA MET A 77 2.92 10.07 -20.34
C MET A 77 3.64 10.06 -21.69
N THR A 78 4.40 9.01 -21.94
CA THR A 78 5.04 8.75 -23.23
C THR A 78 4.42 7.46 -23.76
N GLY A 79 3.79 7.53 -24.94
CA GLY A 79 3.13 6.37 -25.55
C GLY A 79 1.62 6.33 -25.35
N ASP A 80 0.99 5.34 -25.98
CA ASP A 80 -0.47 5.22 -26.09
C ASP A 80 -1.07 4.39 -24.94
N VAL A 81 -0.87 4.83 -23.69
CA VAL A 81 -1.62 4.23 -22.57
C VAL A 81 -3.07 4.69 -22.68
N THR A 82 -3.96 3.74 -22.93
CA THR A 82 -5.37 4.07 -23.12
C THR A 82 -6.07 4.38 -21.80
N GLU A 83 -7.09 5.22 -21.86
CA GLU A 83 -7.95 5.52 -20.70
C GLU A 83 -8.59 4.25 -20.11
N GLU A 84 -8.86 3.26 -20.96
CA GLU A 84 -9.41 1.96 -20.55
C GLU A 84 -8.44 1.19 -19.65
N VAL A 85 -7.16 1.16 -20.00
CA VAL A 85 -6.11 0.51 -19.17
C VAL A 85 -5.99 1.22 -17.83
N LEU A 86 -5.89 2.55 -17.83
CA LEU A 86 -5.80 3.35 -16.61
C LEU A 86 -7.01 3.12 -15.70
N THR A 87 -8.21 3.16 -16.25
CA THR A 87 -9.46 2.90 -15.53
C THR A 87 -9.47 1.48 -14.93
N SER A 88 -8.98 0.50 -15.69
CA SER A 88 -8.92 -0.88 -15.23
C SER A 88 -7.96 -1.06 -14.06
N LEU A 89 -6.78 -0.44 -14.11
CA LEU A 89 -5.80 -0.47 -13.02
C LEU A 89 -6.36 0.17 -11.74
N VAL A 90 -6.97 1.35 -11.84
CA VAL A 90 -7.61 2.04 -10.71
C VAL A 90 -8.72 1.16 -10.09
N ARG A 91 -9.53 0.53 -10.94
CA ARG A 91 -10.61 -0.36 -10.48
C ARG A 91 -10.08 -1.61 -9.75
N MET A 92 -8.99 -2.19 -10.23
CA MET A 92 -8.34 -3.33 -9.57
C MET A 92 -7.85 -2.97 -8.18
N ASP A 93 -7.20 -1.82 -8.04
CA ASP A 93 -6.69 -1.35 -6.74
C ASP A 93 -7.83 -1.02 -5.79
N ARG A 94 -8.88 -0.33 -6.28
CA ARG A 94 -10.09 -0.05 -5.48
C ARG A 94 -10.72 -1.33 -4.95
N THR A 95 -10.88 -2.34 -5.81
CA THR A 95 -11.43 -3.64 -5.43
C THR A 95 -10.56 -4.33 -4.37
N THR A 96 -9.24 -4.23 -4.50
CA THR A 96 -8.29 -4.80 -3.53
C THR A 96 -8.41 -4.12 -2.17
N LEU A 97 -8.52 -2.78 -2.12
CA LEU A 97 -8.69 -2.03 -0.88
C LEU A 97 -10.02 -2.37 -0.19
N ILE A 98 -11.13 -2.42 -0.94
CA ILE A 98 -12.44 -2.83 -0.43
C ILE A 98 -12.37 -4.22 0.19
N ARG A 99 -11.83 -5.20 -0.53
CA ARG A 99 -11.70 -6.57 -0.04
C ARG A 99 -10.87 -6.66 1.25
N ASN A 100 -9.74 -5.94 1.32
CA ASN A 100 -8.91 -5.95 2.54
C ASN A 100 -9.62 -5.28 3.72
N ALA A 101 -10.39 -4.23 3.47
CA ALA A 101 -11.21 -3.59 4.49
C ALA A 101 -12.29 -4.53 5.02
N GLY A 102 -13.04 -5.21 4.13
CA GLY A 102 -14.04 -6.22 4.49
C GLY A 102 -13.44 -7.38 5.30
N MET A 103 -12.31 -7.91 4.85
CA MET A 103 -11.59 -8.95 5.60
C MET A 103 -11.15 -8.47 6.99
N SER A 104 -10.77 -7.21 7.14
CA SER A 104 -10.40 -6.66 8.45
C SER A 104 -11.62 -6.47 9.36
N ALA A 105 -12.78 -6.08 8.81
CA ALA A 105 -14.03 -6.00 9.56
C ALA A 105 -14.46 -7.37 10.12
N GLU A 106 -14.31 -8.43 9.34
CA GLU A 106 -14.55 -9.80 9.81
C GLU A 106 -13.63 -10.18 10.98
N LYS A 107 -12.39 -9.73 10.94
CA LYS A 107 -11.46 -9.95 12.07
C LYS A 107 -11.86 -9.14 13.30
N VAL A 108 -12.38 -7.91 13.13
CA VAL A 108 -12.98 -7.14 14.24
C VAL A 108 -14.11 -7.94 14.88
N ARG A 109 -15.06 -8.48 14.09
CA ARG A 109 -16.12 -9.35 14.59
C ARG A 109 -15.56 -10.49 15.45
N ASN A 110 -14.54 -11.17 14.95
CA ASN A 110 -13.93 -12.29 15.67
C ASN A 110 -13.29 -11.84 17.00
N VAL A 111 -12.56 -10.72 17.02
CA VAL A 111 -11.93 -10.19 18.25
C VAL A 111 -13.02 -9.82 19.28
N VAL A 112 -14.09 -9.15 18.84
CA VAL A 112 -15.21 -8.80 19.73
C VAL A 112 -15.89 -10.05 20.27
N THR A 113 -16.18 -11.03 19.40
CA THR A 113 -16.77 -12.32 19.80
C THR A 113 -15.94 -13.01 20.88
N GLN A 114 -14.62 -13.15 20.67
CA GLN A 114 -13.73 -13.78 21.64
C GLN A 114 -13.67 -12.98 22.96
N GLY A 115 -13.64 -11.66 22.87
CA GLY A 115 -13.67 -10.79 24.04
C GLY A 115 -14.94 -10.95 24.87
N ILE A 116 -16.12 -10.99 24.23
CA ILE A 116 -17.42 -11.21 24.88
C ILE A 116 -17.49 -12.59 25.53
N LEU A 117 -17.06 -13.63 24.82
CA LEU A 117 -17.01 -15.00 25.37
C LEU A 117 -16.07 -15.10 26.58
N GLY A 118 -14.91 -14.44 26.49
CA GLY A 118 -13.88 -14.41 27.53
C GLY A 118 -14.19 -13.46 28.71
N ASN A 119 -15.33 -12.78 28.74
CA ASN A 119 -15.68 -11.73 29.71
C ASN A 119 -14.68 -10.58 29.79
N ALA A 120 -13.99 -10.26 28.70
CA ALA A 120 -13.12 -9.08 28.63
C ALA A 120 -13.95 -7.78 28.82
N SER A 121 -13.31 -6.73 29.33
CA SER A 121 -13.94 -5.41 29.37
C SER A 121 -14.08 -4.82 27.96
N ASN A 122 -15.05 -3.91 27.74
CA ASN A 122 -15.20 -3.20 26.46
C ASN A 122 -13.89 -2.49 26.08
N SER A 123 -13.25 -1.85 27.05
CA SER A 123 -11.96 -1.17 26.84
C SER A 123 -10.86 -2.14 26.37
N ASP A 124 -10.76 -3.33 26.95
CA ASP A 124 -9.74 -4.31 26.54
C ASP A 124 -9.98 -4.83 25.12
N ILE A 125 -11.24 -5.01 24.75
CA ILE A 125 -11.63 -5.44 23.39
C ILE A 125 -11.24 -4.35 22.37
N VAL A 126 -11.59 -3.09 22.61
CA VAL A 126 -11.23 -1.97 21.72
C VAL A 126 -9.72 -1.82 21.64
N GLN A 127 -8.98 -1.90 22.74
CA GLN A 127 -7.52 -1.86 22.76
C GLN A 127 -6.90 -3.01 21.97
N SER A 128 -7.51 -4.19 22.01
CA SER A 128 -7.06 -5.34 21.19
C SER A 128 -7.21 -5.06 19.70
N ILE A 129 -8.28 -4.41 19.27
CA ILE A 129 -8.49 -4.01 17.88
C ILE A 129 -7.45 -2.98 17.45
N ILE A 130 -7.24 -1.92 18.23
CA ILE A 130 -6.23 -0.88 17.96
C ILE A 130 -4.82 -1.48 17.81
N LYS A 131 -4.49 -2.47 18.65
CA LYS A 131 -3.21 -3.19 18.61
C LYS A 131 -3.10 -4.20 17.45
N GLY A 132 -4.17 -4.43 16.69
CA GLY A 132 -4.19 -5.37 15.57
C GLY A 132 -4.29 -6.84 15.99
N SER A 133 -4.83 -7.13 17.18
CA SER A 133 -5.07 -8.49 17.64
C SER A 133 -5.97 -9.26 16.64
N GLY A 134 -5.79 -10.58 16.56
CA GLY A 134 -6.58 -11.40 15.63
C GLY A 134 -6.35 -11.08 14.15
N GLY A 135 -5.31 -10.29 13.82
CA GLY A 135 -4.99 -9.89 12.46
C GLY A 135 -5.84 -8.73 11.91
N VAL A 136 -6.50 -7.96 12.78
CA VAL A 136 -7.11 -6.67 12.42
C VAL A 136 -6.02 -5.75 11.90
N LEU A 137 -6.28 -5.04 10.80
CA LEU A 137 -5.31 -4.12 10.23
C LEU A 137 -5.19 -2.87 11.10
N ARG A 138 -3.99 -2.60 11.60
CA ARG A 138 -3.68 -1.31 12.24
C ARG A 138 -3.58 -0.19 11.18
N ALA A 139 -3.66 1.07 11.64
CA ALA A 139 -3.54 2.24 10.76
C ALA A 139 -2.27 2.22 9.91
N ASP A 140 -1.12 1.88 10.50
CA ASP A 140 0.18 1.79 9.79
C ASP A 140 0.22 0.68 8.74
N GLN A 141 -0.46 -0.43 8.99
CA GLN A 141 -0.58 -1.54 8.02
C GLN A 141 -1.53 -1.17 6.87
N ALA A 142 -2.63 -0.49 7.15
CA ALA A 142 -3.56 0.00 6.14
C ALA A 142 -2.93 1.12 5.30
N GLU A 143 -2.17 2.02 5.91
CA GLU A 143 -1.33 3.01 5.22
C GLU A 143 -0.34 2.33 4.28
N THR A 144 0.36 1.30 4.76
CA THR A 144 1.30 0.50 3.95
C THR A 144 0.60 -0.16 2.76
N LEU A 145 -0.62 -0.69 2.97
CA LEU A 145 -1.43 -1.29 1.90
C LEU A 145 -1.76 -0.26 0.81
N ALA A 146 -2.24 0.92 1.20
CA ALA A 146 -2.58 2.00 0.28
C ALA A 146 -1.34 2.53 -0.47
N ASN A 147 -0.21 2.73 0.23
CA ASN A 147 1.05 3.11 -0.40
C ASN A 147 1.54 2.06 -1.40
N THR A 148 1.39 0.78 -1.08
CA THR A 148 1.78 -0.30 -1.98
C THR A 148 0.93 -0.28 -3.25
N ALA A 149 -0.38 -0.09 -3.14
CA ALA A 149 -1.29 0.01 -4.29
C ALA A 149 -0.92 1.19 -5.20
N LEU A 150 -0.74 2.39 -4.64
CA LEU A 150 -0.34 3.58 -5.40
C LEU A 150 1.01 3.41 -6.11
N ASN A 151 2.00 2.83 -5.44
CA ASN A 151 3.32 2.59 -6.04
C ASN A 151 3.26 1.49 -7.11
N GLN A 152 2.44 0.46 -6.92
CA GLN A 152 2.23 -0.58 -7.93
C GLN A 152 1.51 -0.01 -9.16
N PHE A 153 0.52 0.84 -8.97
CA PHE A 153 -0.13 1.55 -10.05
C PHE A 153 0.87 2.36 -10.89
N GLU A 154 1.74 3.17 -10.27
CA GLU A 154 2.79 3.90 -10.98
C GLU A 154 3.68 2.98 -11.83
N ARG A 155 4.06 1.81 -11.29
CA ARG A 155 4.88 0.82 -12.02
C ARG A 155 4.12 0.21 -13.19
N ASN A 156 2.86 -0.17 -12.97
CA ASN A 156 2.03 -0.76 -14.02
C ASN A 156 1.83 0.23 -15.19
N VAL A 157 1.58 1.51 -14.90
CA VAL A 157 1.49 2.54 -15.94
C VAL A 157 2.83 2.71 -16.66
N THR A 158 3.96 2.68 -15.95
CA THR A 158 5.29 2.77 -16.59
C THR A 158 5.56 1.56 -17.49
N MET A 159 5.12 0.37 -17.09
CA MET A 159 5.26 -0.85 -17.90
C MET A 159 4.46 -0.74 -19.20
N GLU A 160 3.23 -0.32 -19.10
CA GLU A 160 2.35 -0.11 -20.27
C GLU A 160 2.94 0.91 -21.26
N MET A 161 3.45 2.04 -20.73
CA MET A 161 4.16 3.01 -21.57
C MET A 161 5.38 2.39 -22.26
N ALA A 162 6.12 1.55 -21.53
CA ALA A 162 7.36 0.97 -22.00
C ALA A 162 7.17 -0.11 -23.10
N GLU A 163 5.97 -0.66 -23.26
CA GLU A 163 5.69 -1.63 -24.32
C GLU A 163 5.83 -1.02 -25.71
N ASN A 164 5.56 0.28 -25.83
CA ASN A 164 5.64 1.02 -27.08
C ASN A 164 6.95 1.80 -27.25
N ASP A 165 7.87 1.70 -26.30
CA ASP A 165 9.15 2.40 -26.35
C ASP A 165 10.14 1.68 -27.29
N PRO A 166 11.06 2.41 -27.94
CA PRO A 166 12.17 1.82 -28.68
C PRO A 166 12.99 0.87 -27.80
N VAL A 167 13.56 -0.19 -28.39
CA VAL A 167 14.37 -1.21 -27.68
C VAL A 167 15.56 -0.60 -26.93
N ASP A 168 16.11 0.50 -27.46
CA ASP A 168 17.23 1.24 -26.86
C ASP A 168 16.77 2.36 -25.89
N ALA A 169 15.47 2.45 -25.61
CA ALA A 169 14.96 3.40 -24.62
C ALA A 169 15.58 3.14 -23.26
N LYS A 170 16.01 4.21 -22.60
CA LYS A 170 16.64 4.14 -21.29
C LYS A 170 15.70 4.60 -20.19
N TYR A 171 15.86 3.96 -19.03
CA TYR A 171 15.10 4.21 -17.82
C TYR A 171 16.04 4.50 -16.67
N VAL A 172 15.64 5.39 -15.78
CA VAL A 172 16.32 5.71 -14.53
C VAL A 172 15.44 5.32 -13.35
N TYR A 173 16.05 4.83 -12.29
CA TYR A 173 15.32 4.48 -11.09
C TYR A 173 15.12 5.70 -10.20
N ILE A 174 13.88 6.04 -9.91
CA ILE A 174 13.50 7.25 -9.16
C ILE A 174 12.61 6.91 -7.97
N GLY A 175 12.67 7.72 -6.93
CA GLY A 175 11.82 7.61 -5.74
C GLY A 175 12.42 8.34 -4.55
N ALA A 176 11.81 8.18 -3.37
CA ALA A 176 12.28 8.81 -2.14
C ALA A 176 13.66 8.28 -1.74
N LEU A 177 14.55 9.19 -1.41
CA LEU A 177 15.90 8.88 -0.96
C LEU A 177 16.05 9.30 0.51
N ASP A 178 15.88 8.33 1.42
CA ASP A 178 15.90 8.52 2.86
C ASP A 178 16.49 7.30 3.59
N ASP A 179 16.42 7.32 4.93
CA ASP A 179 16.91 6.24 5.80
C ASP A 179 16.17 4.90 5.65
N LYS A 180 14.94 4.93 5.09
CA LYS A 180 14.12 3.76 4.78
C LYS A 180 14.40 3.19 3.40
N THR A 181 15.23 3.86 2.58
CA THR A 181 15.58 3.39 1.24
C THR A 181 16.43 2.13 1.34
N ARG A 182 15.97 1.07 0.71
CA ARG A 182 16.61 -0.25 0.79
C ARG A 182 17.88 -0.33 -0.07
N PRO A 183 18.83 -1.24 0.29
CA PRO A 183 20.07 -1.45 -0.45
C PRO A 183 19.85 -1.66 -1.95
N ILE A 184 18.90 -2.52 -2.31
CA ILE A 184 18.57 -2.80 -3.72
C ILE A 184 18.08 -1.53 -4.45
N CYS A 185 17.28 -0.68 -3.80
CA CYS A 185 16.83 0.57 -4.39
C CYS A 185 17.98 1.56 -4.58
N LEU A 186 18.90 1.64 -3.62
CA LEU A 186 20.10 2.47 -3.74
C LEU A 186 20.99 1.99 -4.91
N ALA A 187 21.19 0.68 -5.06
CA ALA A 187 21.96 0.11 -6.16
C ALA A 187 21.33 0.43 -7.53
N MET A 188 20.01 0.32 -7.65
CA MET A 188 19.30 0.69 -8.89
C MET A 188 19.36 2.20 -9.20
N ILE A 189 19.32 3.06 -8.18
CA ILE A 189 19.51 4.52 -8.37
C ILE A 189 20.94 4.81 -8.83
N GLU A 190 21.95 4.14 -8.22
CA GLU A 190 23.36 4.32 -8.54
C GLU A 190 23.71 3.83 -9.95
N ALA A 191 23.04 2.79 -10.45
CA ALA A 191 23.25 2.25 -11.76
C ALA A 191 22.97 3.26 -12.90
N GLY A 192 22.14 4.27 -12.63
CA GLY A 192 21.82 5.32 -13.60
C GLY A 192 20.87 4.85 -14.68
N ALA A 193 21.07 5.31 -15.92
CA ALA A 193 20.18 5.05 -17.04
C ALA A 193 20.50 3.72 -17.72
N LEU A 194 19.55 2.78 -17.72
CA LEU A 194 19.64 1.44 -18.28
C LEU A 194 18.51 1.18 -19.27
N THR A 195 18.74 0.32 -20.26
CA THR A 195 17.69 -0.26 -21.10
C THR A 195 16.92 -1.33 -20.32
N ARG A 196 15.75 -1.77 -20.83
CA ARG A 196 14.97 -2.86 -20.19
C ARG A 196 15.79 -4.16 -20.08
N ASP A 197 16.54 -4.51 -21.12
CA ASP A 197 17.38 -5.72 -21.11
C ASP A 197 18.51 -5.61 -20.08
N GLU A 198 19.14 -4.44 -19.95
CA GLU A 198 20.15 -4.19 -18.93
C GLU A 198 19.55 -4.25 -17.50
N ILE A 199 18.33 -3.73 -17.29
CA ILE A 199 17.61 -3.81 -16.02
C ILE A 199 17.33 -5.28 -15.68
N GLU A 200 16.78 -6.04 -16.63
CA GLU A 200 16.48 -7.46 -16.41
C GLU A 200 17.74 -8.28 -16.12
N ALA A 201 18.84 -8.01 -16.84
CA ALA A 201 20.10 -8.70 -16.63
C ALA A 201 20.75 -8.40 -15.26
N GLN A 202 20.66 -7.14 -14.79
CA GLN A 202 21.32 -6.71 -13.55
C GLN A 202 20.45 -6.87 -12.32
N PHE A 203 19.14 -6.65 -12.45
CA PHE A 203 18.22 -6.52 -11.32
C PHE A 203 16.97 -7.41 -11.40
N GLY A 204 16.82 -8.23 -12.41
CA GLY A 204 15.77 -9.22 -12.70
C GLY A 204 14.40 -8.95 -12.07
N GLY A 205 13.36 -8.75 -12.89
CA GLY A 205 11.97 -8.53 -12.42
C GLY A 205 11.68 -7.20 -11.71
N THR A 206 12.69 -6.34 -11.50
CA THR A 206 12.50 -5.08 -10.75
C THR A 206 11.79 -3.99 -11.54
N PHE A 207 11.66 -4.15 -12.85
CA PHE A 207 10.87 -3.22 -13.65
C PHE A 207 9.40 -3.24 -13.21
N GLU A 208 8.88 -4.42 -12.88
CA GLU A 208 7.53 -4.65 -12.38
C GLU A 208 7.41 -4.46 -10.88
N THR A 209 8.34 -5.04 -10.12
CA THR A 209 8.21 -5.17 -8.67
C THR A 209 8.90 -4.05 -7.89
N GLY A 210 9.72 -3.24 -8.58
CA GLY A 210 10.62 -2.29 -7.91
C GLY A 210 11.60 -3.03 -7.00
N GLY A 211 11.87 -2.49 -5.83
CA GLY A 211 12.67 -3.16 -4.79
C GLY A 211 11.86 -4.11 -3.90
N GLY A 212 10.72 -4.66 -4.37
CA GLY A 212 9.85 -5.58 -3.64
C GLY A 212 8.72 -4.90 -2.85
N PHE A 213 8.13 -5.63 -1.89
CA PHE A 213 6.96 -5.18 -1.12
C PHE A 213 7.16 -3.79 -0.50
N ASN A 214 6.13 -2.92 -0.59
CA ASN A 214 6.15 -1.54 -0.09
C ASN A 214 7.31 -0.69 -0.63
N CYS A 215 7.76 -0.95 -1.86
CA CYS A 215 8.78 -0.14 -2.50
C CYS A 215 8.20 1.16 -3.02
N ARG A 216 8.82 2.29 -2.64
CA ARG A 216 8.42 3.66 -3.02
C ARG A 216 9.10 4.15 -4.30
N HIS A 217 9.80 3.26 -5.01
CA HIS A 217 10.58 3.58 -6.19
C HIS A 217 10.02 2.87 -7.43
N ARG A 218 10.34 3.42 -8.60
CA ARG A 218 10.03 2.84 -9.91
C ARG A 218 11.10 3.19 -10.93
N TRP A 219 11.16 2.42 -11.99
CA TRP A 219 11.82 2.83 -13.21
C TRP A 219 10.96 3.89 -13.92
N SER A 220 11.59 4.86 -14.52
CA SER A 220 10.94 5.91 -15.31
C SER A 220 11.76 6.15 -16.56
N ARG A 221 11.10 6.33 -17.72
CA ARG A 221 11.79 6.65 -18.96
C ARG A 221 12.72 7.84 -18.75
N GLN A 222 13.93 7.75 -19.27
CA GLN A 222 14.92 8.82 -19.15
C GLN A 222 14.45 10.08 -19.90
N THR A 223 14.30 11.16 -19.17
CA THR A 223 13.96 12.49 -19.64
C THR A 223 14.70 13.51 -18.80
N SER A 224 14.76 14.77 -19.23
CA SER A 224 15.37 15.83 -18.43
C SER A 224 14.71 16.02 -17.05
N GLN A 225 13.45 15.59 -16.89
CA GLN A 225 12.75 15.63 -15.61
C GLN A 225 13.10 14.41 -14.74
N SER A 226 13.11 13.20 -15.30
CA SER A 226 13.48 11.99 -14.54
C SER A 226 14.94 12.01 -14.13
N ASP A 227 15.83 12.57 -14.94
CA ASP A 227 17.25 12.77 -14.59
C ASP A 227 17.43 13.68 -13.35
N LYS A 228 16.56 14.69 -13.17
CA LYS A 228 16.57 15.53 -11.97
C LYS A 228 16.09 14.79 -10.72
N LEU A 229 15.22 13.81 -10.88
CA LEU A 229 14.68 12.98 -9.80
C LEU A 229 15.61 11.80 -9.46
N ASN A 230 16.45 11.37 -10.39
CA ASN A 230 17.49 10.38 -10.14
C ASN A 230 18.67 11.07 -9.42
N ASN A 231 19.09 10.52 -8.28
CA ASN A 231 20.16 11.09 -7.47
C ASN A 231 21.23 10.03 -7.11
N PRO A 232 22.07 9.59 -8.07
CA PRO A 232 23.11 8.60 -7.82
C PRO A 232 24.14 9.05 -6.76
N SER A 233 24.46 10.33 -6.72
CA SER A 233 25.40 10.88 -5.72
C SER A 233 24.83 10.79 -4.29
N GLY A 234 23.54 11.07 -4.13
CA GLY A 234 22.86 10.91 -2.85
C GLY A 234 22.77 9.42 -2.42
N ALA A 235 22.51 8.51 -3.34
CA ALA A 235 22.53 7.07 -3.08
C ALA A 235 23.90 6.59 -2.60
N LYS A 236 25.00 7.00 -3.28
CA LYS A 236 26.39 6.72 -2.86
C LYS A 236 26.69 7.25 -1.45
N SER A 237 26.23 8.46 -1.13
CA SER A 237 26.44 9.03 0.20
C SER A 237 25.74 8.24 1.30
N ILE A 238 24.52 7.75 1.06
CA ILE A 238 23.79 6.89 2.01
C ILE A 238 24.49 5.55 2.17
N ILE A 239 24.93 4.92 1.08
CA ILE A 239 25.68 3.66 1.12
C ILE A 239 26.96 3.82 1.94
N ALA A 240 27.73 4.87 1.69
CA ALA A 240 28.98 5.14 2.41
C ALA A 240 28.77 5.44 3.90
N GLY A 241 27.63 6.05 4.30
CA GLY A 241 27.30 6.35 5.69
C GLY A 241 26.82 5.14 6.51
N LYS A 242 26.43 4.04 5.85
CA LYS A 242 25.95 2.83 6.51
C LYS A 242 27.07 1.78 6.62
N ASN A 243 28.03 2.07 7.50
CA ASN A 243 29.27 1.28 7.70
C ASN A 243 29.07 -0.21 8.10
N ASN A 244 27.84 -0.71 8.24
CA ASN A 244 27.55 -2.09 8.67
C ASN A 244 26.75 -2.91 7.65
N TRP A 245 26.72 -2.48 6.39
CA TRP A 245 26.13 -3.31 5.35
C TRP A 245 27.17 -4.33 4.90
N SER A 246 27.10 -5.53 5.47
CA SER A 246 27.68 -6.73 4.86
C SER A 246 27.28 -6.76 3.38
N THR A 247 28.22 -7.12 2.50
CA THR A 247 28.11 -7.22 1.04
C THR A 247 26.65 -7.40 0.61
N PRO A 248 26.09 -6.50 -0.22
CA PRO A 248 24.69 -6.62 -0.61
C PRO A 248 24.45 -8.01 -1.16
N LEU A 249 23.46 -8.71 -0.64
CA LEU A 249 22.93 -9.90 -1.29
C LEU A 249 22.69 -9.57 -2.76
N THR A 250 23.04 -10.46 -3.66
CA THR A 250 22.73 -10.26 -5.07
C THR A 250 21.23 -9.97 -5.22
N PRO A 251 20.82 -9.22 -6.24
CA PRO A 251 19.40 -8.89 -6.44
C PRO A 251 18.48 -10.11 -6.36
N LYS A 252 18.93 -11.28 -6.86
CA LYS A 252 18.20 -12.55 -6.74
C LYS A 252 18.04 -13.07 -5.32
N GLU A 253 19.00 -12.83 -4.44
CA GLU A 253 18.94 -13.27 -3.04
C GLU A 253 18.05 -12.37 -2.17
N GLN A 254 17.88 -11.10 -2.57
CA GLN A 254 17.03 -10.14 -1.86
C GLN A 254 15.54 -10.24 -2.23
N LEU A 255 15.21 -10.79 -3.39
CA LEU A 255 13.81 -10.99 -3.83
C LEU A 255 13.17 -12.26 -3.27
N ASN A 256 13.96 -13.17 -2.68
CA ASN A 256 13.50 -14.45 -2.11
C ASN A 256 13.35 -14.45 -0.59
N VAL A 257 13.32 -13.26 0.07
CA VAL A 257 13.11 -13.12 1.52
C VAL A 257 11.73 -12.60 1.83
#